data_0884e0cf405e22cad81a3802bacaf208
#
_entry.id   0884e0cf405e22cad81a3802bacaf208
#
_cell.length_a   1.000
_cell.length_b   1.000
_cell.length_c   1.000
_cell.angle_alpha   90.00
_cell.angle_beta   90.00
_cell.angle_gamma   90.00
#
_symmetry.space_group_name_H-M   'P 1'
#
loop_
_entity.id
_entity.type
_entity.pdbx_description
1 polymer ?
#
loop_
_entity_poly.entity_id
_entity_poly.type
_entity_poly.pdbx_seq_one_letter_code
_entity_poly.pdbx_strand_id
1 'polypeptide(L)'
;EMCIRDRWIGMLGVLVAMMNQFSVNNEYRMVPEFLESQMQSGFQLFPVLIGLFAVSEMLQQCETGMHASYSKDDTLEVKNNVKFSLLHDFKGQIINVFRSALLGTFMGILPGVGGSAASLIAYSQAKSWSKHPELLGTGVPEGLIASETSNNGLTGGALVPLLSLGIPGDSTTAVLIGAFMLQGIQVGPLFITNNPVIWNTILVALLC
;
A
#
# COMPACT_ATOMS: atom_id res chain seq x y z
N GLU A 1 -18.31 7.66 16.76
CA GLU A 1 -17.05 7.58 17.57
C GLU A 1 -15.78 7.62 16.72
N MET A 2 -15.76 7.03 15.52
CA MET A 2 -14.60 7.12 14.60
C MET A 2 -14.21 8.58 14.26
N CYS A 3 -15.17 9.45 14.02
CA CYS A 3 -14.91 10.84 13.60
C CYS A 3 -14.20 11.72 14.66
N ILE A 4 -14.34 11.42 15.96
CA ILE A 4 -13.67 12.18 17.03
C ILE A 4 -12.20 11.74 17.13
N ARG A 5 -11.95 10.44 17.06
CA ARG A 5 -10.59 9.86 17.08
C ARG A 5 -9.75 10.38 15.90
N ASP A 6 -10.35 10.42 14.71
CA ASP A 6 -9.65 10.86 13.48
C ASP A 6 -9.32 12.36 13.53
N ARG A 7 -10.17 13.18 14.16
CA ARG A 7 -9.86 14.60 14.41
C ARG A 7 -8.66 14.78 15.34
N TRP A 8 -8.57 14.02 16.42
CA TRP A 8 -7.44 14.09 17.34
C TRP A 8 -6.14 13.65 16.68
N ILE A 9 -6.18 12.60 15.86
CA ILE A 9 -5.01 12.14 15.09
C ILE A 9 -4.60 13.21 14.08
N GLY A 10 -5.56 13.83 13.38
CA GLY A 10 -5.29 14.93 12.46
C GLY A 10 -4.67 16.15 13.16
N MET A 11 -5.19 16.53 14.34
CA MET A 11 -4.62 17.63 15.14
C MET A 11 -3.21 17.32 15.61
N LEU A 12 -2.93 16.09 16.06
CA LEU A 12 -1.59 15.64 16.42
C LEU A 12 -0.64 15.70 15.21
N GLY A 13 -1.08 15.27 14.04
CA GLY A 13 -0.31 15.37 12.81
C GLY A 13 0.05 16.79 12.42
N VAL A 14 -0.89 17.74 12.55
CA VAL A 14 -0.66 19.16 12.32
C VAL A 14 0.32 19.73 13.34
N LEU A 15 0.21 19.34 14.60
CA LEU A 15 1.10 19.79 15.66
C LEU A 15 2.54 19.31 15.45
N VAL A 16 2.72 18.05 15.04
CA VAL A 16 4.02 17.49 14.64
C VAL A 16 4.59 18.18 13.40
N ALA A 17 3.75 18.49 12.40
CA ALA A 17 4.16 19.23 11.21
C ALA A 17 4.58 20.66 11.55
N MET A 18 3.89 21.33 12.47
CA MET A 18 4.26 22.66 12.96
C MET A 18 5.59 22.64 13.70
N MET A 19 5.87 21.62 14.51
CA MET A 19 7.18 21.44 15.17
C MET A 19 8.33 21.28 14.17
N ASN A 20 8.06 20.79 12.95
CA ASN A 20 9.07 20.60 11.92
C ASN A 20 9.31 21.85 11.05
N GLN A 21 8.30 22.67 10.85
CA GLN A 21 8.34 23.82 9.93
C GLN A 21 9.11 25.06 10.48
N PHE A 22 9.28 25.18 11.77
CA PHE A 22 9.87 26.37 12.40
C PHE A 22 11.40 26.34 12.51
N SER A 23 12.12 25.70 11.58
CA SER A 23 13.55 25.45 11.68
C SER A 23 14.41 26.21 10.65
N VAL A 24 14.12 27.44 10.31
CA VAL A 24 15.04 28.23 9.46
C VAL A 24 16.09 28.99 10.29
N ASN A 25 15.78 29.35 11.51
CA ASN A 25 16.72 29.91 12.50
C ASN A 25 16.42 29.31 13.85
N ASN A 26 17.39 28.70 14.48
CA ASN A 26 17.37 27.91 15.74
C ASN A 26 16.59 28.52 16.94
N GLU A 27 15.95 29.66 16.82
CA GLU A 27 15.39 30.40 17.94
C GLU A 27 13.93 30.12 18.26
N TYR A 28 13.18 29.35 17.43
CA TYR A 28 11.73 29.19 17.61
C TYR A 28 11.22 27.73 17.49
N ARG A 29 12.01 26.76 17.86
CA ARG A 29 11.51 25.36 17.94
C ARG A 29 10.71 25.18 19.22
N MET A 30 9.42 24.78 19.08
CA MET A 30 8.62 24.27 20.21
C MET A 30 9.06 22.86 20.61
N VAL A 31 10.36 22.65 20.81
CA VAL A 31 10.90 21.37 21.27
C VAL A 31 11.23 21.52 22.73
N PRO A 32 10.75 20.61 23.61
CA PRO A 32 11.15 20.60 25.02
C PRO A 32 12.68 20.47 25.16
N GLU A 33 13.28 21.16 26.13
CA GLU A 33 14.73 21.21 26.34
C GLU A 33 15.41 19.83 26.41
N PHE A 34 14.70 18.80 26.93
CA PHE A 34 15.22 17.44 27.04
C PHE A 34 15.34 16.71 25.68
N LEU A 35 14.69 17.19 24.64
CA LEU A 35 14.72 16.63 23.26
C LEU A 35 15.54 17.50 22.31
N GLU A 36 16.00 18.66 22.73
CA GLU A 36 16.67 19.64 21.88
C GLU A 36 17.91 19.06 21.18
N SER A 37 18.74 18.33 21.92
CA SER A 37 19.96 17.71 21.37
C SER A 37 19.69 16.60 20.34
N GLN A 38 18.57 15.90 20.46
CA GLN A 38 18.20 14.78 19.61
C GLN A 38 17.38 15.23 18.39
N MET A 39 16.73 16.39 18.46
CA MET A 39 15.87 16.92 17.43
C MET A 39 16.45 18.14 16.70
N GLN A 40 17.75 18.36 16.78
CA GLN A 40 18.41 19.50 16.09
C GLN A 40 18.13 19.53 14.58
N SER A 41 17.99 18.37 13.94
CA SER A 41 17.66 18.25 12.50
C SER A 41 16.16 18.20 12.20
N GLY A 42 15.29 18.32 13.22
CA GLY A 42 13.85 18.13 13.08
C GLY A 42 13.45 16.69 12.79
N PHE A 43 12.20 16.48 12.45
CA PHE A 43 11.70 15.19 11.99
C PHE A 43 12.14 14.98 10.54
N GLN A 44 12.96 14.01 10.31
CA GLN A 44 13.31 13.60 8.96
C GLN A 44 12.10 12.91 8.32
N LEU A 45 11.78 13.26 7.08
CA LEU A 45 10.60 12.79 6.36
C LEU A 45 10.52 11.24 6.33
N PHE A 46 11.62 10.58 6.00
CA PHE A 46 11.63 9.13 5.81
C PHE A 46 11.37 8.31 7.08
N PRO A 47 12.02 8.55 8.23
CA PRO A 47 11.66 7.88 9.47
C PRO A 47 10.20 8.09 9.88
N VAL A 48 9.65 9.29 9.64
CA VAL A 48 8.25 9.58 9.92
C VAL A 48 7.32 8.76 9.02
N LEU A 49 7.61 8.68 7.71
CA LEU A 49 6.83 7.88 6.78
C LEU A 49 6.90 6.38 7.10
N ILE A 50 8.10 5.87 7.41
CA ILE A 50 8.26 4.47 7.84
C ILE A 50 7.45 4.21 9.12
N GLY A 51 7.53 5.10 10.10
CA GLY A 51 6.75 4.99 11.33
C GLY A 51 5.24 5.03 11.10
N LEU A 52 4.77 5.94 10.26
CA LEU A 52 3.34 6.09 9.97
C LEU A 52 2.77 4.91 9.18
N PHE A 53 3.49 4.41 8.18
CA PHE A 53 2.98 3.35 7.31
C PHE A 53 3.38 1.96 7.80
N ALA A 54 4.68 1.69 7.96
CA ALA A 54 5.13 0.34 8.27
C ALA A 54 4.81 -0.06 9.71
N VAL A 55 5.07 0.81 10.68
CA VAL A 55 4.80 0.49 12.10
C VAL A 55 3.30 0.42 12.37
N SER A 56 2.50 1.31 11.78
CA SER A 56 1.04 1.26 11.94
C SER A 56 0.45 -0.02 11.37
N GLU A 57 0.93 -0.47 10.21
CA GLU A 57 0.49 -1.73 9.60
C GLU A 57 0.89 -2.95 10.45
N MET A 58 2.13 -2.97 10.97
CA MET A 58 2.58 -4.03 11.87
C MET A 58 1.72 -4.10 13.14
N LEU A 59 1.39 -2.97 13.74
CA LEU A 59 0.52 -2.91 14.91
C LEU A 59 -0.88 -3.40 14.60
N GLN A 60 -1.44 -3.03 13.46
CA GLN A 60 -2.74 -3.49 13.00
C GLN A 60 -2.75 -5.00 12.76
N GLN A 61 -1.69 -5.56 12.17
CA GLN A 61 -1.56 -7.00 11.97
C GLN A 61 -1.43 -7.75 13.30
N CYS A 62 -0.70 -7.21 14.27
CA CYS A 62 -0.63 -7.77 15.62
C CYS A 62 -2.00 -7.79 16.31
N GLU A 63 -2.77 -6.70 16.20
CA GLU A 63 -4.12 -6.60 16.75
C GLU A 63 -5.07 -7.60 16.07
N THR A 64 -5.07 -7.66 14.76
CA THR A 64 -5.90 -8.58 13.98
C THR A 64 -5.51 -10.04 14.24
N GLY A 65 -4.22 -10.33 14.33
CA GLY A 65 -3.70 -11.68 14.63
C GLY A 65 -4.12 -12.18 16.01
N MET A 66 -4.28 -11.31 17.00
CA MET A 66 -4.79 -11.69 18.32
C MET A 66 -6.30 -11.97 18.31
N HIS A 67 -7.04 -11.42 17.36
CA HIS A 67 -8.48 -11.64 17.20
C HIS A 67 -8.84 -12.69 16.14
N ALA A 68 -7.88 -13.18 15.37
CA ALA A 68 -8.07 -14.32 14.48
C ALA A 68 -8.21 -15.61 15.31
N SER A 69 -9.32 -15.71 16.03
CA SER A 69 -9.80 -16.97 16.56
C SER A 69 -10.19 -17.80 15.34
N TYR A 70 -9.30 -18.69 14.91
CA TYR A 70 -9.64 -19.71 13.94
C TYR A 70 -10.82 -20.49 14.50
N SER A 71 -12.01 -20.22 14.00
CA SER A 71 -13.14 -21.11 14.21
C SER A 71 -12.75 -22.44 13.57
N LYS A 72 -12.51 -23.43 14.42
CA LYS A 72 -12.09 -24.78 14.05
C LYS A 72 -13.17 -25.56 13.27
N ASP A 73 -14.33 -24.93 13.08
CA ASP A 73 -15.51 -25.55 12.44
C ASP A 73 -15.64 -25.29 10.93
N ASP A 74 -14.83 -24.41 10.37
CA ASP A 74 -14.77 -24.21 8.93
C ASP A 74 -13.66 -25.04 8.27
N THR A 75 -13.59 -26.33 8.56
CA THR A 75 -13.01 -27.26 7.60
C THR A 75 -13.97 -27.37 6.41
N LEU A 76 -13.90 -26.38 5.52
CA LEU A 76 -14.43 -26.53 4.19
C LEU A 76 -13.76 -27.79 3.62
N GLU A 77 -14.54 -28.87 3.49
CA GLU A 77 -14.12 -30.01 2.69
C GLU A 77 -13.84 -29.49 1.28
N VAL A 78 -12.59 -29.14 1.02
CA VAL A 78 -12.14 -28.81 -0.32
C VAL A 78 -12.32 -30.07 -1.14
N LYS A 79 -13.45 -30.17 -1.83
CA LYS A 79 -13.68 -31.20 -2.84
C LYS A 79 -12.56 -31.06 -3.88
N ASN A 80 -11.58 -31.94 -3.81
CA ASN A 80 -10.37 -32.00 -4.65
C ASN A 80 -10.65 -32.22 -6.17
N ASN A 81 -11.79 -31.81 -6.68
CA ASN A 81 -12.21 -32.01 -8.07
C ASN A 81 -12.28 -30.70 -8.89
N VAL A 82 -11.67 -29.64 -8.41
CA VAL A 82 -11.59 -28.41 -9.23
C VAL A 82 -10.50 -28.61 -10.27
N LYS A 83 -10.87 -28.98 -11.48
CA LYS A 83 -9.99 -28.94 -12.63
C LYS A 83 -9.77 -27.48 -13.00
N PHE A 84 -8.73 -26.89 -12.46
CA PHE A 84 -8.32 -25.53 -12.82
C PHE A 84 -7.78 -25.53 -14.25
N SER A 85 -8.44 -24.82 -15.14
CA SER A 85 -8.01 -24.64 -16.53
C SER A 85 -7.78 -23.14 -16.78
N LEU A 86 -6.52 -22.72 -16.67
CA LEU A 86 -6.10 -21.32 -16.88
C LEU A 86 -6.73 -20.72 -18.14
N LEU A 87 -6.65 -21.43 -19.27
CA LEU A 87 -7.16 -20.92 -20.55
C LEU A 87 -8.68 -20.79 -20.58
N HIS A 88 -9.40 -21.68 -19.90
CA HIS A 88 -10.86 -21.65 -19.87
C HIS A 88 -11.40 -20.61 -18.91
N ASP A 89 -10.81 -20.51 -17.72
CA ASP A 89 -11.25 -19.63 -16.64
C ASP A 89 -10.94 -18.15 -16.94
N PHE A 90 -9.85 -17.88 -17.67
CA PHE A 90 -9.51 -16.55 -18.16
C PHE A 90 -10.22 -16.15 -19.47
N LYS A 91 -10.79 -17.12 -20.18
CA LYS A 91 -11.50 -16.85 -21.42
C LYS A 91 -12.76 -16.02 -21.14
N GLY A 92 -12.80 -14.80 -21.65
CA GLY A 92 -13.90 -13.83 -21.40
C GLY A 92 -13.66 -12.87 -20.24
N GLN A 93 -12.60 -13.06 -19.44
CA GLN A 93 -12.25 -12.20 -18.30
C GLN A 93 -11.21 -11.11 -18.64
N ILE A 94 -10.74 -11.04 -19.90
CA ILE A 94 -9.67 -10.10 -20.30
C ILE A 94 -10.04 -8.65 -19.99
N ILE A 95 -11.29 -8.26 -20.22
CA ILE A 95 -11.78 -6.90 -19.92
C ILE A 95 -11.77 -6.65 -18.40
N ASN A 96 -12.15 -7.66 -17.62
CA ASN A 96 -12.11 -7.59 -16.15
C ASN A 96 -10.69 -7.45 -15.64
N VAL A 97 -9.74 -8.23 -16.15
CA VAL A 97 -8.31 -8.13 -15.85
C VAL A 97 -7.79 -6.73 -16.16
N PHE A 98 -8.00 -6.23 -17.38
CA PHE A 98 -7.47 -4.93 -17.78
C PHE A 98 -8.05 -3.78 -16.95
N ARG A 99 -9.35 -3.80 -16.71
CA ARG A 99 -10.04 -2.80 -15.88
C ARG A 99 -9.53 -2.83 -14.44
N SER A 100 -9.42 -4.02 -13.85
CA SER A 100 -8.97 -4.17 -12.48
C SER A 100 -7.50 -3.80 -12.32
N ALA A 101 -6.65 -4.10 -13.31
CA ALA A 101 -5.26 -3.66 -13.34
C ALA A 101 -5.15 -2.13 -13.35
N LEU A 102 -5.91 -1.46 -14.22
CA LEU A 102 -5.94 0.01 -14.28
C LEU A 102 -6.41 0.61 -12.96
N LEU A 103 -7.47 0.04 -12.38
CA LEU A 103 -8.00 0.50 -11.10
C LEU A 103 -6.95 0.35 -10.00
N GLY A 104 -6.31 -0.81 -9.89
CA GLY A 104 -5.24 -1.06 -8.94
C GLY A 104 -4.06 -0.11 -9.11
N THR A 105 -3.59 0.09 -10.34
CA THR A 105 -2.51 1.03 -10.65
C THR A 105 -2.88 2.46 -10.23
N PHE A 106 -4.09 2.90 -10.54
CA PHE A 106 -4.57 4.23 -10.13
C PHE A 106 -4.62 4.37 -8.60
N MET A 107 -5.15 3.35 -7.92
CA MET A 107 -5.19 3.35 -6.44
C MET A 107 -3.79 3.32 -5.82
N GLY A 108 -2.83 2.66 -6.45
CA GLY A 108 -1.43 2.61 -6.00
C GLY A 108 -0.72 3.95 -6.08
N ILE A 109 -1.05 4.80 -7.06
CA ILE A 109 -0.50 6.16 -7.17
C ILE A 109 -0.96 7.04 -5.99
N LEU A 110 -2.13 6.73 -5.40
CA LEU A 110 -2.68 7.48 -4.27
C LEU A 110 -2.04 6.99 -2.96
N PRO A 111 -1.29 7.85 -2.24
CA PRO A 111 -0.64 7.44 -1.00
C PRO A 111 -1.66 6.99 0.06
N GLY A 112 -1.37 5.88 0.74
CA GLY A 112 -2.14 5.39 1.89
C GLY A 112 -3.36 4.55 1.58
N VAL A 113 -3.65 4.21 0.31
CA VAL A 113 -4.83 3.41 -0.03
C VAL A 113 -4.65 1.94 0.35
N GLY A 114 -3.48 1.37 0.10
CA GLY A 114 -3.17 -0.04 0.41
C GLY A 114 -3.90 -1.07 -0.46
N GLY A 115 -3.31 -2.28 -0.53
CA GLY A 115 -3.78 -3.37 -1.39
C GLY A 115 -5.18 -3.89 -1.03
N SER A 116 -5.49 -3.96 0.27
CA SER A 116 -6.79 -4.45 0.74
C SER A 116 -7.95 -3.59 0.24
N ALA A 117 -7.80 -2.27 0.28
CA ALA A 117 -8.83 -1.35 -0.21
C ALA A 117 -8.99 -1.46 -1.74
N ALA A 118 -7.88 -1.52 -2.48
CA ALA A 118 -7.92 -1.67 -3.94
C ALA A 118 -8.58 -2.99 -4.36
N SER A 119 -8.26 -4.10 -3.69
CA SER A 119 -8.88 -5.41 -3.93
C SER A 119 -10.38 -5.41 -3.70
N LEU A 120 -10.84 -4.81 -2.59
CA LEU A 120 -12.26 -4.72 -2.26
C LEU A 120 -13.03 -3.84 -3.27
N ILE A 121 -12.46 -2.72 -3.68
CA ILE A 121 -13.06 -1.83 -4.68
C ILE A 121 -13.16 -2.54 -6.02
N ALA A 122 -12.10 -3.23 -6.45
CA ALA A 122 -12.09 -3.99 -7.70
C ALA A 122 -13.13 -5.13 -7.68
N TYR A 123 -13.23 -5.85 -6.56
CA TYR A 123 -14.25 -6.87 -6.38
C TYR A 123 -15.67 -6.29 -6.48
N SER A 124 -15.93 -5.18 -5.78
CA SER A 124 -17.23 -4.51 -5.80
C SER A 124 -17.59 -4.01 -7.20
N GLN A 125 -16.62 -3.49 -7.93
CA GLN A 125 -16.80 -3.06 -9.29
C GLN A 125 -17.04 -4.24 -10.24
N ALA A 126 -16.29 -5.35 -10.08
CA ALA A 126 -16.53 -6.58 -10.86
C ALA A 126 -17.96 -7.09 -10.62
N LYS A 127 -18.39 -7.10 -9.36
CA LYS A 127 -19.76 -7.49 -8.99
C LYS A 127 -20.83 -6.63 -9.65
N SER A 128 -20.64 -5.30 -9.70
CA SER A 128 -21.59 -4.36 -10.30
C SER A 128 -21.70 -4.51 -11.82
N TRP A 129 -20.65 -4.99 -12.48
CA TRP A 129 -20.57 -5.10 -13.95
C TRP A 129 -20.69 -6.53 -14.44
N SER A 130 -20.74 -7.49 -13.53
CA SER A 130 -20.96 -8.89 -13.86
C SER A 130 -22.37 -9.11 -14.43
N LYS A 131 -22.47 -10.06 -15.35
CA LYS A 131 -23.78 -10.52 -15.85
C LYS A 131 -24.53 -11.37 -14.81
N HIS A 132 -23.79 -11.93 -13.86
CA HIS A 132 -24.27 -12.83 -12.82
C HIS A 132 -23.73 -12.43 -11.45
N PRO A 133 -24.09 -11.23 -10.94
CA PRO A 133 -23.55 -10.71 -9.68
C PRO A 133 -23.89 -11.58 -8.46
N GLU A 134 -24.93 -12.41 -8.55
CA GLU A 134 -25.37 -13.36 -7.53
C GLU A 134 -24.40 -14.54 -7.35
N LEU A 135 -23.59 -14.84 -8.38
CA LEU A 135 -22.62 -15.93 -8.33
C LEU A 135 -21.29 -15.51 -7.70
N LEU A 136 -21.02 -14.20 -7.60
CA LEU A 136 -19.79 -13.74 -6.95
C LEU A 136 -19.83 -14.03 -5.45
N GLY A 137 -18.80 -14.72 -4.96
CA GLY A 137 -18.74 -15.25 -3.60
C GLY A 137 -19.10 -16.73 -3.46
N THR A 138 -19.59 -17.37 -4.55
CA THR A 138 -19.92 -18.82 -4.56
C THR A 138 -18.81 -19.70 -5.15
N GLY A 139 -17.63 -19.12 -5.45
CA GLY A 139 -16.49 -19.85 -6.02
C GLY A 139 -16.23 -19.57 -7.50
N VAL A 140 -16.96 -18.63 -8.13
CA VAL A 140 -16.63 -18.20 -9.49
C VAL A 140 -15.35 -17.37 -9.52
N PRO A 141 -14.47 -17.55 -10.53
CA PRO A 141 -13.16 -16.92 -10.57
C PRO A 141 -13.19 -15.41 -10.82
N GLU A 142 -14.29 -14.86 -11.34
CA GLU A 142 -14.42 -13.47 -11.76
C GLU A 142 -14.07 -12.47 -10.66
N GLY A 143 -14.57 -12.68 -9.44
CA GLY A 143 -14.29 -11.82 -8.30
C GLY A 143 -12.84 -11.92 -7.81
N LEU A 144 -12.31 -13.14 -7.80
CA LEU A 144 -10.91 -13.41 -7.42
C LEU A 144 -9.94 -12.75 -8.44
N ILE A 145 -10.20 -12.93 -9.73
CA ILE A 145 -9.41 -12.31 -10.80
C ILE A 145 -9.39 -10.79 -10.63
N ALA A 146 -10.52 -10.16 -10.35
CA ALA A 146 -10.59 -8.72 -10.16
C ALA A 146 -9.76 -8.25 -8.96
N SER A 147 -9.91 -8.91 -7.81
CA SER A 147 -9.20 -8.57 -6.58
C SER A 147 -7.69 -8.72 -6.73
N GLU A 148 -7.24 -9.88 -7.22
CA GLU A 148 -5.82 -10.18 -7.34
C GLU A 148 -5.15 -9.32 -8.43
N THR A 149 -5.82 -9.11 -9.54
CA THR A 149 -5.29 -8.24 -10.60
C THR A 149 -5.14 -6.79 -10.12
N SER A 150 -6.10 -6.30 -9.34
CA SER A 150 -6.02 -4.96 -8.76
C SER A 150 -4.90 -4.85 -7.74
N ASN A 151 -4.73 -5.86 -6.90
CA ASN A 151 -3.64 -5.90 -5.90
C ASN A 151 -2.26 -5.87 -6.57
N ASN A 152 -2.06 -6.66 -7.62
CA ASN A 152 -0.83 -6.64 -8.40
C ASN A 152 -0.63 -5.31 -9.14
N GLY A 153 -1.68 -4.76 -9.72
CA GLY A 153 -1.64 -3.44 -10.37
C GLY A 153 -1.27 -2.32 -9.40
N LEU A 154 -1.75 -2.39 -8.16
CA LEU A 154 -1.42 -1.44 -7.09
C LEU A 154 0.08 -1.44 -6.80
N THR A 155 0.72 -2.60 -6.77
CA THR A 155 2.16 -2.70 -6.51
C THR A 155 2.96 -1.88 -7.52
N GLY A 156 2.63 -1.99 -8.81
CA GLY A 156 3.24 -1.16 -9.86
C GLY A 156 2.89 0.32 -9.71
N GLY A 157 1.64 0.63 -9.38
CA GLY A 157 1.17 1.99 -9.15
C GLY A 157 1.87 2.69 -7.99
N ALA A 158 2.10 2.00 -6.88
CA ALA A 158 2.76 2.54 -5.69
C ALA A 158 4.25 2.84 -5.90
N LEU A 159 4.89 2.18 -6.85
CA LEU A 159 6.28 2.48 -7.23
C LEU A 159 6.42 3.82 -7.99
N VAL A 160 5.35 4.31 -8.60
CA VAL A 160 5.41 5.59 -9.36
C VAL A 160 5.75 6.76 -8.43
N PRO A 161 4.95 7.08 -7.39
CA PRO A 161 5.28 8.15 -6.46
C PRO A 161 6.55 7.86 -5.66
N LEU A 162 6.81 6.59 -5.32
CA LEU A 162 8.02 6.20 -4.62
C LEU A 162 9.27 6.59 -5.37
N LEU A 163 9.40 6.18 -6.62
CA LEU A 163 10.62 6.35 -7.40
C LEU A 163 10.75 7.77 -7.96
N SER A 164 9.62 8.43 -8.27
CA SER A 164 9.64 9.79 -8.85
C SER A 164 9.70 10.90 -7.81
N LEU A 165 9.06 10.75 -6.67
CA LEU A 165 8.94 11.80 -5.66
C LEU A 165 9.57 11.40 -4.31
N GLY A 166 9.90 10.13 -4.11
CA GLY A 166 10.33 9.61 -2.82
C GLY A 166 9.18 9.51 -1.80
N ILE A 167 7.94 9.43 -2.27
CA ILE A 167 6.75 9.34 -1.42
C ILE A 167 6.20 7.91 -1.51
N PRO A 168 6.13 7.18 -0.38
CA PRO A 168 5.60 5.82 -0.40
C PRO A 168 4.08 5.83 -0.65
N GLY A 169 3.61 4.92 -1.51
CA GLY A 169 2.19 4.72 -1.77
C GLY A 169 1.50 3.88 -0.70
N ASP A 170 2.24 2.98 -0.06
CA ASP A 170 1.74 2.05 0.95
C ASP A 170 2.83 1.65 1.96
N SER A 171 2.51 0.77 2.92
CA SER A 171 3.45 0.28 3.92
C SER A 171 4.64 -0.46 3.33
N THR A 172 4.43 -1.24 2.27
CA THR A 172 5.48 -2.00 1.59
C THR A 172 6.49 -1.07 0.93
N THR A 173 6.02 -0.07 0.21
CA THR A 173 6.87 0.94 -0.42
C THR A 173 7.57 1.84 0.61
N ALA A 174 6.99 2.06 1.80
CA ALA A 174 7.66 2.76 2.89
C ALA A 174 8.88 1.98 3.41
N VAL A 175 8.77 0.66 3.56
CA VAL A 175 9.91 -0.20 3.92
C VAL A 175 10.95 -0.21 2.79
N LEU A 176 10.51 -0.25 1.54
CA LEU A 176 11.39 -0.25 0.37
C LEU A 176 12.23 1.03 0.27
N ILE A 177 11.66 2.20 0.60
CA ILE A 177 12.44 3.45 0.73
C ILE A 177 13.58 3.27 1.74
N GLY A 178 13.28 2.72 2.91
CA GLY A 178 14.30 2.46 3.92
C GLY A 178 15.41 1.57 3.41
N ALA A 179 15.07 0.49 2.69
CA ALA A 179 16.04 -0.40 2.08
C ALA A 179 16.92 0.31 1.03
N PHE A 180 16.34 1.16 0.18
CA PHE A 180 17.10 1.96 -0.78
C PHE A 180 18.07 2.91 -0.09
N MET A 181 17.64 3.57 0.98
CA MET A 181 18.50 4.46 1.75
C MET A 181 19.69 3.73 2.38
N LEU A 182 19.48 2.53 2.93
CA LEU A 182 20.56 1.70 3.48
C LEU A 182 21.59 1.30 2.42
N GLN A 183 21.16 1.16 1.17
CA GLN A 183 22.02 0.88 0.03
C GLN A 183 22.65 2.14 -0.59
N GLY A 184 22.40 3.32 -0.02
CA GLY A 184 22.85 4.60 -0.57
C GLY A 184 22.14 5.04 -1.86
N ILE A 185 21.00 4.41 -2.18
CA ILE A 185 20.21 4.73 -3.36
C ILE A 185 19.24 5.85 -3.00
N GLN A 186 19.35 6.97 -3.72
CA GLN A 186 18.44 8.10 -3.56
C GLN A 186 17.26 7.98 -4.54
N VAL A 187 16.05 7.92 -4.00
CA VAL A 187 14.80 8.00 -4.78
C VAL A 187 14.44 9.47 -5.01
N GLY A 188 13.74 9.76 -6.10
CA GLY A 188 13.33 11.12 -6.43
C GLY A 188 13.32 11.38 -7.93
N PRO A 189 13.11 12.63 -8.39
CA PRO A 189 12.91 12.98 -9.79
C PRO A 189 14.04 12.55 -10.73
N LEU A 190 15.25 12.44 -10.23
CA LEU A 190 16.43 12.04 -11.00
C LEU A 190 16.80 10.56 -10.82
N PHE A 191 15.94 9.76 -10.16
CA PHE A 191 16.23 8.35 -9.88
C PHE A 191 16.54 7.56 -11.15
N ILE A 192 15.71 7.70 -12.18
CA ILE A 192 15.86 6.95 -13.45
C ILE A 192 17.17 7.29 -14.14
N THR A 193 17.56 8.58 -14.16
CA THR A 193 18.80 9.03 -14.80
C THR A 193 20.04 8.65 -14.02
N ASN A 194 19.98 8.71 -12.70
CA ASN A 194 21.13 8.43 -11.83
C ASN A 194 21.34 6.92 -11.62
N ASN A 195 20.28 6.12 -11.70
CA ASN A 195 20.30 4.68 -11.39
C ASN A 195 19.63 3.83 -12.49
N PRO A 196 20.06 3.91 -13.76
CA PRO A 196 19.38 3.21 -14.86
C PRO A 196 19.40 1.68 -14.72
N VAL A 197 20.46 1.13 -14.14
CA VAL A 197 20.58 -0.32 -13.91
C VAL A 197 19.54 -0.77 -12.89
N ILE A 198 19.38 -0.04 -11.77
CA ILE A 198 18.41 -0.36 -10.73
C ILE A 198 16.98 -0.23 -11.28
N TRP A 199 16.71 0.82 -12.05
CA TRP A 199 15.44 1.02 -12.72
C TRP A 199 15.06 -0.17 -13.61
N ASN A 200 15.98 -0.59 -14.49
CA ASN A 200 15.75 -1.74 -15.36
C ASN A 200 15.57 -3.05 -14.57
N THR A 201 16.31 -3.20 -13.48
CA THR A 201 16.18 -4.38 -12.60
C THR A 201 14.80 -4.43 -11.96
N ILE A 202 14.27 -3.29 -11.48
CA ILE A 202 12.91 -3.20 -10.92
C ILE A 202 11.87 -3.57 -11.98
N LEU A 203 11.99 -3.05 -13.20
CA LEU A 203 11.06 -3.37 -14.29
C LEU A 203 11.07 -4.87 -14.62
N VAL A 204 12.25 -5.49 -14.68
CA VAL A 204 12.35 -6.94 -14.92
C VAL A 204 11.77 -7.72 -13.73
N ALA A 205 12.06 -7.33 -12.51
CA ALA A 205 11.54 -7.99 -11.31
C ALA A 205 10.00 -7.92 -11.20
N LEU A 206 9.37 -6.88 -11.75
CA LEU A 206 7.90 -6.78 -11.81
C LEU A 206 7.26 -7.72 -12.86
N LEU A 207 8.06 -8.24 -13.80
CA LEU A 207 7.59 -9.15 -14.84
C LEU A 207 7.75 -10.64 -14.45
N CYS A 208 8.52 -10.93 -13.42
CA CYS A 208 8.79 -12.29 -12.91
C CYS A 208 7.89 -12.65 -11.74
#